data_8cca83f38341f82ec32d55991b64e4f3
#
_entry.id   8cca83f38341f82ec32d55991b64e4f3
#
_cell.length_a   1.000
_cell.length_b   1.000
_cell.length_c   1.000
_cell.angle_alpha   90.00
_cell.angle_beta   90.00
_cell.angle_gamma   90.00
#
_symmetry.space_group_name_H-M   'P 1'
#
loop_
_entity.id
_entity.type
_entity.pdbx_description
1 polymer ?
#
loop_
_entity_poly.entity_id
_entity_poly.type
_entity_poly.pdbx_seq_one_letter_code
_entity_poly.pdbx_strand_id
1 'polypeptide(L)'
;MFTFENKGKKYSDEEISKRIEDAILLENDANTRMLLTNLSHTRLRVLNPLSSDIQEICDCLFLKKHMAALTLTNLLFETMVKLTLVFHDADGRTLDDGYEFENIFENELNKYGKKNLGENIETLYKKRIITAEGRDRLLDLKDLYRNPYSHGSNNLYVEGAKTTIYKGQLGSNTIEECKVSVTGNPNLLLDARRTFVKRMGLSYFAELVTYIEILDKELRKLYNKSDKSE
;
A
#
# COMPACT_ATOMS: atom_id res chain seq x y z
N MET A 1 -13.70 -23.03 -5.78
CA MET A 1 -13.69 -23.43 -7.19
C MET A 1 -14.78 -22.62 -7.89
N PHE A 2 -14.42 -21.54 -8.58
CA PHE A 2 -15.38 -20.70 -9.31
C PHE A 2 -15.43 -21.14 -10.77
N THR A 3 -16.54 -21.68 -11.20
CA THR A 3 -16.78 -21.97 -12.61
C THR A 3 -17.46 -20.79 -13.27
N PHE A 4 -16.80 -20.14 -14.23
CA PHE A 4 -17.41 -19.14 -15.09
C PHE A 4 -17.99 -19.85 -16.32
N GLU A 5 -19.31 -19.90 -16.40
CA GLU A 5 -19.99 -20.36 -17.61
C GLU A 5 -20.38 -19.14 -18.47
N ASN A 6 -19.80 -19.06 -19.65
CA ASN A 6 -20.29 -18.15 -20.68
C ASN A 6 -20.85 -19.00 -21.82
N LYS A 7 -22.18 -19.08 -21.93
CA LYS A 7 -22.93 -19.81 -22.97
C LYS A 7 -22.54 -21.30 -23.10
N GLY A 8 -22.35 -21.99 -21.97
CA GLY A 8 -22.11 -23.44 -21.99
C GLY A 8 -20.70 -23.87 -22.40
N LYS A 9 -19.77 -22.97 -22.65
CA LYS A 9 -18.38 -23.29 -22.98
C LYS A 9 -17.56 -23.38 -21.69
N LYS A 10 -17.09 -24.57 -21.33
CA LYS A 10 -16.09 -24.74 -20.27
C LYS A 10 -14.72 -24.38 -20.82
N TYR A 11 -14.01 -23.53 -20.12
CA TYR A 11 -12.61 -23.19 -20.43
C TYR A 11 -11.69 -24.06 -19.57
N SER A 12 -10.57 -24.51 -20.14
CA SER A 12 -9.52 -25.15 -19.36
C SER A 12 -8.80 -24.11 -18.48
N ASP A 13 -8.13 -24.56 -17.41
CA ASP A 13 -7.35 -23.68 -16.55
C ASP A 13 -6.25 -22.94 -17.33
N GLU A 14 -5.67 -23.57 -18.36
CA GLU A 14 -4.70 -22.95 -19.27
C GLU A 14 -5.33 -21.82 -20.10
N GLU A 15 -6.53 -22.03 -20.65
CA GLU A 15 -7.24 -21.00 -21.42
C GLU A 15 -7.65 -19.81 -20.53
N ILE A 16 -8.02 -20.09 -19.28
CA ILE A 16 -8.33 -19.05 -18.28
C ILE A 16 -7.07 -18.25 -17.94
N SER A 17 -5.96 -18.93 -17.65
CA SER A 17 -4.67 -18.30 -17.35
C SER A 17 -4.19 -17.42 -18.49
N LYS A 18 -4.23 -17.95 -19.72
CA LYS A 18 -3.84 -17.19 -20.92
C LYS A 18 -4.71 -15.95 -21.13
N ARG A 19 -6.02 -16.03 -20.92
CA ARG A 19 -6.93 -14.88 -21.04
C ARG A 19 -6.67 -13.82 -19.96
N ILE A 20 -6.32 -14.25 -18.76
CA ILE A 20 -5.92 -13.34 -17.68
C ILE A 20 -4.62 -12.64 -18.08
N GLU A 21 -3.61 -13.36 -18.55
CA GLU A 21 -2.35 -12.80 -19.01
C GLU A 21 -2.55 -11.81 -20.17
N ASP A 22 -3.33 -12.18 -21.18
CA ASP A 22 -3.65 -11.30 -22.31
C ASP A 22 -4.38 -10.03 -21.86
N ALA A 23 -5.33 -10.14 -20.92
CA ALA A 23 -6.04 -8.98 -20.36
C ALA A 23 -5.09 -8.07 -19.58
N ILE A 24 -4.17 -8.62 -18.79
CA ILE A 24 -3.14 -7.87 -18.05
C ILE A 24 -2.23 -7.14 -19.02
N LEU A 25 -1.77 -7.81 -20.07
CA LEU A 25 -0.87 -7.22 -21.07
C LEU A 25 -1.53 -6.10 -21.89
N LEU A 26 -2.81 -6.24 -22.23
CA LEU A 26 -3.56 -5.23 -22.98
C LEU A 26 -3.89 -3.98 -22.15
N GLU A 27 -4.10 -4.14 -20.86
CA GLU A 27 -4.62 -3.07 -20.00
C GLU A 27 -3.55 -2.23 -19.30
N ASN A 28 -2.34 -2.77 -19.07
CA ASN A 28 -1.25 -2.03 -18.45
C ASN A 28 -0.36 -1.41 -19.53
N ASP A 29 -0.13 -0.08 -19.43
CA ASP A 29 0.87 0.54 -20.28
C ASP A 29 2.28 0.05 -19.94
N ALA A 30 3.21 0.19 -20.91
CA ALA A 30 4.57 -0.34 -20.78
C ALA A 30 5.31 0.28 -19.57
N ASN A 31 5.06 1.56 -19.26
CA ASN A 31 5.72 2.24 -18.15
C ASN A 31 5.24 1.68 -16.80
N THR A 32 3.93 1.46 -16.65
CA THR A 32 3.36 0.84 -15.45
C THR A 32 3.92 -0.57 -15.24
N ARG A 33 4.00 -1.38 -16.30
CA ARG A 33 4.59 -2.72 -16.20
C ARG A 33 6.05 -2.68 -15.78
N MET A 34 6.85 -1.82 -16.41
CA MET A 34 8.26 -1.66 -16.06
C MET A 34 8.44 -1.20 -14.62
N LEU A 35 7.65 -0.24 -14.16
CA LEU A 35 7.69 0.23 -12.77
C LEU A 35 7.36 -0.90 -11.80
N LEU A 36 6.26 -1.63 -12.00
CA LEU A 36 5.87 -2.75 -11.13
C LEU A 36 6.92 -3.85 -11.13
N THR A 37 7.51 -4.18 -12.29
CA THR A 37 8.62 -5.14 -12.37
C THR A 37 9.82 -4.67 -11.56
N ASN A 38 10.19 -3.40 -11.65
CA ASN A 38 11.30 -2.85 -10.87
C ASN A 38 11.02 -2.89 -9.36
N LEU A 39 9.80 -2.52 -8.94
CA LEU A 39 9.40 -2.57 -7.54
C LEU A 39 9.39 -4.00 -7.00
N SER A 40 8.90 -4.98 -7.78
CA SER A 40 8.89 -6.39 -7.37
C SER A 40 10.29 -7.00 -7.22
N HIS A 41 11.31 -6.40 -7.82
CA HIS A 41 12.71 -6.83 -7.72
C HIS A 41 13.52 -6.00 -6.72
N THR A 42 12.88 -5.18 -5.89
CA THR A 42 13.53 -4.41 -4.82
C THR A 42 14.31 -5.35 -3.89
N ARG A 43 15.61 -5.09 -3.74
CA ARG A 43 16.51 -5.91 -2.90
C ARG A 43 16.73 -5.25 -1.56
N LEU A 44 16.12 -5.85 -0.55
CA LEU A 44 16.28 -5.45 0.85
C LEU A 44 17.24 -6.41 1.56
N ARG A 45 17.94 -5.93 2.57
CA ARG A 45 18.81 -6.75 3.43
C ARG A 45 18.22 -6.86 4.83
N VAL A 46 18.16 -5.75 5.55
CA VAL A 46 17.64 -5.71 6.92
C VAL A 46 16.12 -5.80 6.94
N LEU A 47 15.45 -5.06 6.06
CA LEU A 47 14.00 -5.09 5.89
C LEU A 47 13.53 -6.16 4.89
N ASN A 48 14.35 -7.17 4.63
CA ASN A 48 14.02 -8.29 3.72
C ASN A 48 12.67 -8.99 4.04
N PRO A 49 12.20 -9.09 5.29
CA PRO A 49 10.87 -9.63 5.57
C PRO A 49 9.71 -8.92 4.85
N LEU A 50 9.90 -7.67 4.40
CA LEU A 50 8.89 -6.93 3.63
C LEU A 50 8.86 -7.28 2.13
N SER A 51 9.83 -8.08 1.64
CA SER A 51 9.94 -8.35 0.19
C SER A 51 8.76 -9.14 -0.35
N SER A 52 8.21 -10.08 0.43
CA SER A 52 7.00 -10.84 0.05
C SER A 52 5.76 -9.96 -0.06
N ASP A 53 5.60 -9.03 0.88
CA ASP A 53 4.45 -8.11 0.87
C ASP A 53 4.53 -7.15 -0.32
N ILE A 54 5.74 -6.67 -0.65
CA ILE A 54 5.98 -5.84 -1.85
C ILE A 54 5.59 -6.61 -3.10
N GLN A 55 6.00 -7.88 -3.22
CA GLN A 55 5.67 -8.74 -4.35
C GLN A 55 4.15 -8.93 -4.47
N GLU A 56 3.46 -9.25 -3.38
CA GLU A 56 2.01 -9.46 -3.36
C GLU A 56 1.25 -8.19 -3.78
N ILE A 57 1.70 -7.02 -3.36
CA ILE A 57 1.11 -5.74 -3.78
C ILE A 57 1.32 -5.51 -5.27
N CYS A 58 2.52 -5.79 -5.80
CA CYS A 58 2.78 -5.73 -7.24
C CYS A 58 1.81 -6.64 -8.02
N ASP A 59 1.61 -7.87 -7.56
CA ASP A 59 0.70 -8.83 -8.19
C ASP A 59 -0.75 -8.31 -8.17
N CYS A 60 -1.19 -7.74 -7.05
CA CYS A 60 -2.50 -7.08 -6.96
C CYS A 60 -2.64 -5.93 -7.96
N LEU A 61 -1.61 -5.11 -8.14
CA LEU A 61 -1.61 -3.99 -9.08
C LEU A 61 -1.57 -4.46 -10.54
N PHE A 62 -0.79 -5.50 -10.86
CA PHE A 62 -0.81 -6.15 -12.17
C PHE A 62 -2.21 -6.67 -12.52
N LEU A 63 -2.88 -7.30 -11.56
CA LEU A 63 -4.24 -7.81 -11.69
C LEU A 63 -5.33 -6.73 -11.55
N LYS A 64 -4.95 -5.44 -11.43
CA LYS A 64 -5.86 -4.29 -11.25
C LYS A 64 -6.79 -4.41 -10.03
N LYS A 65 -6.34 -5.13 -9.01
CA LYS A 65 -7.01 -5.24 -7.72
C LYS A 65 -6.65 -4.06 -6.81
N HIS A 66 -6.90 -2.84 -7.29
CA HIS A 66 -6.44 -1.60 -6.67
C HIS A 66 -6.84 -1.45 -5.19
N MET A 67 -8.05 -1.89 -4.82
CA MET A 67 -8.50 -1.83 -3.41
C MET A 67 -7.71 -2.80 -2.53
N ALA A 68 -7.44 -4.03 -3.00
CA ALA A 68 -6.61 -4.98 -2.28
C ALA A 68 -5.17 -4.47 -2.17
N ALA A 69 -4.59 -3.98 -3.26
CA ALA A 69 -3.27 -3.36 -3.27
C ALA A 69 -3.17 -2.22 -2.24
N LEU A 70 -4.16 -1.31 -2.18
CA LEU A 70 -4.16 -0.24 -1.19
C LEU A 70 -4.21 -0.76 0.26
N THR A 71 -5.05 -1.77 0.51
CA THR A 71 -5.16 -2.37 1.86
C THR A 71 -3.84 -3.00 2.29
N LEU A 72 -3.21 -3.77 1.41
CA LEU A 72 -1.89 -4.36 1.66
C LEU A 72 -0.81 -3.29 1.79
N THR A 73 -0.85 -2.22 0.99
CA THR A 73 0.09 -1.09 1.11
C THR A 73 -0.04 -0.40 2.47
N ASN A 74 -1.25 -0.25 3.01
CA ASN A 74 -1.46 0.30 4.34
C ASN A 74 -0.88 -0.61 5.43
N LEU A 75 -1.03 -1.93 5.29
CA LEU A 75 -0.43 -2.91 6.20
C LEU A 75 1.10 -2.88 6.10
N LEU A 76 1.64 -2.87 4.88
CA LEU A 76 3.07 -2.72 4.62
C LEU A 76 3.64 -1.45 5.26
N PHE A 77 2.91 -0.33 5.20
CA PHE A 77 3.32 0.92 5.84
C PHE A 77 3.46 0.78 7.36
N GLU A 78 2.47 0.19 8.03
CA GLU A 78 2.55 -0.04 9.47
C GLU A 78 3.69 -0.98 9.84
N THR A 79 3.85 -2.06 9.08
CA THR A 79 4.90 -3.06 9.29
C THR A 79 6.29 -2.48 9.06
N MET A 80 6.48 -1.70 7.98
CA MET A 80 7.73 -0.98 7.69
C MET A 80 8.18 -0.12 8.88
N VAL A 81 7.29 0.73 9.39
CA VAL A 81 7.62 1.64 10.49
C VAL A 81 7.97 0.87 11.76
N LYS A 82 7.21 -0.17 12.10
CA LYS A 82 7.46 -1.01 13.28
C LYS A 82 8.77 -1.78 13.15
N LEU A 83 8.99 -2.49 12.05
CA LEU A 83 10.21 -3.26 11.84
C LEU A 83 11.45 -2.38 11.80
N THR A 84 11.37 -1.18 11.21
CA THR A 84 12.49 -0.23 11.24
C THR A 84 12.90 0.12 12.66
N LEU A 85 11.94 0.36 13.55
CA LEU A 85 12.22 0.64 14.96
C LEU A 85 12.80 -0.57 15.69
N VAL A 86 12.27 -1.76 15.43
CA VAL A 86 12.76 -3.02 16.02
C VAL A 86 14.20 -3.29 15.60
N PHE A 87 14.48 -3.25 14.30
CA PHE A 87 15.84 -3.49 13.80
C PHE A 87 16.83 -2.39 14.19
N HIS A 88 16.36 -1.14 14.30
CA HIS A 88 17.19 -0.07 14.83
C HIS A 88 17.60 -0.34 16.29
N ASP A 89 16.68 -0.79 17.13
CA ASP A 89 16.98 -1.09 18.55
C ASP A 89 17.80 -2.38 18.70
N ALA A 90 17.86 -3.22 17.67
CA ALA A 90 18.75 -4.38 17.54
C ALA A 90 20.05 -4.06 16.78
N ASP A 91 20.45 -2.79 16.68
CA ASP A 91 21.67 -2.33 15.97
C ASP A 91 21.77 -2.81 14.51
N GLY A 92 20.63 -2.96 13.84
CA GLY A 92 20.54 -3.40 12.43
C GLY A 92 20.80 -4.90 12.23
N ARG A 93 20.88 -5.69 13.30
CA ARG A 93 21.02 -7.15 13.21
C ARG A 93 19.80 -7.75 12.56
N THR A 94 19.98 -8.88 11.87
CA THR A 94 18.92 -9.62 11.18
C THR A 94 18.72 -10.99 11.79
N LEU A 95 17.63 -11.66 11.46
CA LEU A 95 17.36 -13.03 11.93
C LEU A 95 18.44 -14.04 11.49
N ASP A 96 19.14 -13.75 10.40
CA ASP A 96 20.20 -14.60 9.85
C ASP A 96 21.50 -14.55 10.68
N ASP A 97 21.67 -13.54 11.54
CA ASP A 97 22.86 -13.36 12.35
C ASP A 97 22.92 -14.33 13.57
N GLY A 98 22.01 -15.28 13.66
CA GLY A 98 21.88 -16.37 14.63
C GLY A 98 21.95 -15.90 16.07
N TYR A 99 21.10 -16.31 16.95
CA TYR A 99 21.16 -16.13 18.39
C TYR A 99 19.92 -15.51 19.04
N GLU A 100 19.80 -15.51 20.27
CA GLU A 100 18.98 -14.81 21.29
C GLU A 100 17.94 -13.75 20.82
N PHE A 101 17.65 -13.71 19.51
CA PHE A 101 16.74 -12.77 18.87
C PHE A 101 15.32 -12.86 19.41
N GLU A 102 14.87 -14.06 19.79
CA GLU A 102 13.49 -14.27 20.22
C GLU A 102 13.09 -13.28 21.31
N ASN A 103 13.92 -13.11 22.32
CA ASN A 103 13.63 -12.20 23.44
C ASN A 103 13.74 -10.71 23.08
N ILE A 104 14.75 -10.34 22.25
CA ILE A 104 14.96 -8.95 21.85
C ILE A 104 13.81 -8.50 20.94
N PHE A 105 13.53 -9.27 19.90
CA PHE A 105 12.47 -8.93 18.94
C PHE A 105 11.10 -8.97 19.58
N GLU A 106 10.78 -9.91 20.44
CA GLU A 106 9.48 -9.98 21.11
C GLU A 106 9.24 -8.74 21.97
N ASN A 107 10.24 -8.32 22.75
CA ASN A 107 10.11 -7.14 23.60
C ASN A 107 9.91 -5.87 22.77
N GLU A 108 10.70 -5.68 21.70
CA GLU A 108 10.60 -4.50 20.84
C GLU A 108 9.33 -4.50 19.98
N LEU A 109 8.90 -5.67 19.48
CA LEU A 109 7.61 -5.80 18.80
C LEU A 109 6.44 -5.46 19.73
N ASN A 110 6.47 -5.91 20.98
CA ASN A 110 5.47 -5.57 21.98
C ASN A 110 5.47 -4.07 22.31
N LYS A 111 6.65 -3.45 22.38
CA LYS A 111 6.83 -2.01 22.63
C LYS A 111 6.23 -1.15 21.51
N TYR A 112 6.52 -1.47 20.26
CA TYR A 112 6.07 -0.71 19.11
C TYR A 112 4.70 -1.18 18.58
N GLY A 113 4.32 -2.43 18.83
CA GLY A 113 3.02 -2.99 18.48
C GLY A 113 1.84 -2.32 19.20
N LYS A 114 2.07 -1.83 20.42
CA LYS A 114 1.04 -1.12 21.23
C LYS A 114 0.82 0.33 20.82
N LYS A 115 1.76 0.92 20.07
CA LYS A 115 1.68 2.31 19.61
C LYS A 115 0.94 2.39 18.28
N ASN A 116 0.24 3.49 18.06
CA ASN A 116 -0.33 3.77 16.75
C ASN A 116 0.74 4.20 15.74
N LEU A 117 0.39 4.20 14.45
CA LEU A 117 1.32 4.51 13.36
C LEU A 117 1.96 5.90 13.52
N GLY A 118 1.18 6.92 13.90
CA GLY A 118 1.69 8.28 14.09
C GLY A 118 2.73 8.36 15.22
N GLU A 119 2.47 7.70 16.35
CA GLU A 119 3.42 7.63 17.48
C GLU A 119 4.72 6.92 17.09
N ASN A 120 4.63 5.88 16.25
CA ASN A 120 5.80 5.19 15.75
C ASN A 120 6.59 6.05 14.76
N ILE A 121 5.95 6.80 13.87
CA ILE A 121 6.60 7.77 12.96
C ILE A 121 7.33 8.86 13.79
N GLU A 122 6.68 9.41 14.81
CA GLU A 122 7.33 10.37 15.73
C GLU A 122 8.52 9.74 16.46
N THR A 123 8.46 8.44 16.77
CA THR A 123 9.58 7.72 17.39
C THR A 123 10.75 7.57 16.42
N LEU A 124 10.51 7.28 15.11
CA LEU A 124 11.55 7.28 14.08
C LEU A 124 12.28 8.63 14.01
N TYR A 125 11.53 9.72 14.03
CA TYR A 125 12.10 11.07 14.03
C TYR A 125 12.93 11.36 15.28
N LYS A 126 12.40 11.08 16.48
CA LYS A 126 13.11 11.27 17.75
C LYS A 126 14.42 10.47 17.82
N LYS A 127 14.44 9.29 17.22
CA LYS A 127 15.64 8.44 17.08
C LYS A 127 16.58 8.90 15.96
N ARG A 128 16.24 9.95 15.21
CA ARG A 128 17.00 10.49 14.06
C ARG A 128 17.21 9.48 12.92
N ILE A 129 16.28 8.53 12.79
CA ILE A 129 16.26 7.56 11.68
C ILE A 129 15.74 8.24 10.41
N ILE A 130 14.81 9.19 10.57
CA ILE A 130 14.26 10.01 9.49
C ILE A 130 14.45 11.50 9.80
N THR A 131 14.45 12.32 8.74
CA THR A 131 14.48 13.78 8.85
C THR A 131 13.10 14.35 9.24
N ALA A 132 13.03 15.66 9.53
CA ALA A 132 11.77 16.34 9.78
C ALA A 132 10.84 16.26 8.55
N GLU A 133 11.38 16.48 7.34
CA GLU A 133 10.64 16.36 6.09
C GLU A 133 10.12 14.93 5.87
N GLY A 134 10.95 13.92 6.20
CA GLY A 134 10.55 12.52 6.12
C GLY A 134 9.41 12.18 7.07
N ARG A 135 9.45 12.70 8.32
CA ARG A 135 8.37 12.57 9.30
C ARG A 135 7.08 13.20 8.78
N ASP A 136 7.15 14.45 8.35
CA ASP A 136 5.97 15.20 7.89
C ASP A 136 5.34 14.49 6.67
N ARG A 137 6.16 14.02 5.74
CA ARG A 137 5.68 13.28 4.58
C ARG A 137 5.04 11.95 4.93
N LEU A 138 5.61 11.17 5.87
CA LEU A 138 4.99 9.92 6.33
C LEU A 138 3.67 10.18 7.06
N LEU A 139 3.55 11.27 7.82
CA LEU A 139 2.29 11.67 8.43
C LEU A 139 1.24 12.05 7.38
N ASP A 140 1.63 12.79 6.34
CA ASP A 140 0.75 13.11 5.20
C ASP A 140 0.26 11.84 4.51
N LEU A 141 1.14 10.87 4.22
CA LEU A 141 0.76 9.59 3.64
C LEU A 141 -0.22 8.81 4.53
N LYS A 142 0.00 8.81 5.83
CA LYS A 142 -0.92 8.21 6.81
C LYS A 142 -2.29 8.87 6.75
N ASP A 143 -2.36 10.19 6.74
CA ASP A 143 -3.62 10.92 6.79
C ASP A 143 -4.37 10.90 5.46
N LEU A 144 -3.64 10.90 4.33
CA LEU A 144 -4.24 10.89 2.99
C LEU A 144 -4.70 9.48 2.56
N TYR A 145 -3.92 8.43 2.86
CA TYR A 145 -4.18 7.09 2.32
C TYR A 145 -4.59 6.08 3.39
N ARG A 146 -3.89 6.03 4.55
CA ARG A 146 -4.16 4.99 5.55
C ARG A 146 -5.43 5.27 6.35
N ASN A 147 -5.55 6.45 6.96
CA ASN A 147 -6.65 6.77 7.85
C ASN A 147 -8.02 6.74 7.19
N PRO A 148 -8.25 7.33 6.01
CA PRO A 148 -9.56 7.32 5.36
C PRO A 148 -10.04 5.91 5.00
N TYR A 149 -9.11 4.99 4.70
CA TYR A 149 -9.45 3.63 4.25
C TYR A 149 -9.52 2.62 5.39
N SER A 150 -8.78 2.81 6.48
CA SER A 150 -8.81 1.92 7.64
C SER A 150 -9.99 2.19 8.57
N HIS A 151 -10.46 3.42 8.66
CA HIS A 151 -11.51 3.82 9.59
C HIS A 151 -12.84 4.17 8.94
N GLY A 152 -12.97 4.02 7.62
CA GLY A 152 -14.21 4.37 6.91
C GLY A 152 -14.59 5.86 6.95
N SER A 153 -13.72 6.73 7.49
CA SER A 153 -13.88 8.18 7.50
C SER A 153 -13.50 8.75 6.13
N ASN A 154 -14.47 8.85 5.23
CA ASN A 154 -14.23 8.80 3.80
C ASN A 154 -14.22 10.13 3.08
N ASN A 155 -14.18 11.26 3.77
CA ASN A 155 -14.65 12.49 3.14
C ASN A 155 -13.54 13.44 2.69
N LEU A 156 -12.28 13.26 3.12
CA LEU A 156 -11.23 14.27 2.90
C LEU A 156 -10.97 14.60 1.43
N TYR A 157 -11.06 13.61 0.54
CA TYR A 157 -10.78 13.81 -0.90
C TYR A 157 -12.03 14.10 -1.75
N VAL A 158 -13.22 14.08 -1.15
CA VAL A 158 -14.51 14.40 -1.82
C VAL A 158 -15.35 15.37 -1.03
N GLU A 159 -14.81 15.96 0.05
CA GLU A 159 -15.52 16.95 0.85
C GLU A 159 -15.89 18.17 -0.02
N GLY A 160 -17.17 18.53 0.00
CA GLY A 160 -17.70 19.60 -0.84
C GLY A 160 -17.84 19.27 -2.33
N ALA A 161 -17.38 18.08 -2.78
CA ALA A 161 -17.50 17.69 -4.18
C ALA A 161 -18.96 17.50 -4.59
N LYS A 162 -19.32 18.07 -5.75
CA LYS A 162 -20.62 17.90 -6.40
C LYS A 162 -20.39 17.29 -7.79
N THR A 163 -21.32 16.42 -8.18
CA THR A 163 -21.36 15.87 -9.52
C THR A 163 -22.74 16.09 -10.15
N THR A 164 -22.78 16.06 -11.47
CA THR A 164 -24.03 16.13 -12.22
C THR A 164 -24.54 14.71 -12.46
N ILE A 165 -25.79 14.49 -12.14
CA ILE A 165 -26.52 13.27 -12.53
C ILE A 165 -27.68 13.66 -13.45
N TYR A 166 -28.00 12.76 -14.37
CA TYR A 166 -29.14 12.93 -15.28
C TYR A 166 -30.29 12.04 -14.80
N LYS A 167 -31.42 12.64 -14.53
CA LYS A 167 -32.66 11.93 -14.14
C LYS A 167 -33.58 11.90 -15.36
N GLY A 168 -33.95 10.70 -15.76
CA GLY A 168 -34.98 10.47 -16.78
C GLY A 168 -36.13 9.68 -16.18
N GLN A 169 -37.36 10.00 -16.55
CA GLN A 169 -38.54 9.19 -16.20
C GLN A 169 -38.81 8.21 -17.33
N LEU A 170 -38.98 6.93 -16.99
CA LEU A 170 -39.30 5.90 -17.97
C LEU A 170 -40.59 6.28 -18.71
N GLY A 171 -40.52 6.40 -20.05
CA GLY A 171 -41.69 6.81 -20.87
C GLY A 171 -41.80 8.33 -21.11
N SER A 172 -40.90 9.16 -20.56
CA SER A 172 -40.77 10.57 -20.91
C SER A 172 -39.49 10.82 -21.71
N ASN A 173 -39.55 11.75 -22.66
CA ASN A 173 -38.36 12.20 -23.41
C ASN A 173 -37.59 13.31 -22.69
N THR A 174 -37.90 13.56 -21.41
CA THR A 174 -37.26 14.63 -20.63
C THR A 174 -36.16 14.05 -19.78
N ILE A 175 -34.97 14.62 -19.94
CA ILE A 175 -33.78 14.33 -19.07
C ILE A 175 -33.51 15.61 -18.30
N GLU A 176 -33.55 15.51 -16.97
CA GLU A 176 -33.22 16.61 -16.07
C GLU A 176 -31.77 16.47 -15.54
N GLU A 177 -31.04 17.55 -15.61
CA GLU A 177 -29.71 17.66 -15.00
C GLU A 177 -29.84 18.07 -13.54
N CYS A 178 -29.32 17.24 -12.63
CA CYS A 178 -29.33 17.51 -11.20
C CYS A 178 -27.91 17.51 -10.62
N LYS A 179 -27.54 18.58 -9.90
CA LYS A 179 -26.30 18.62 -9.12
C LYS A 179 -26.52 17.95 -7.77
N VAL A 180 -25.74 16.91 -7.48
CA VAL A 180 -25.81 16.18 -6.21
C VAL A 180 -24.48 16.19 -5.48
N SER A 181 -24.53 16.20 -4.15
CA SER A 181 -23.32 16.03 -3.34
C SER A 181 -22.82 14.61 -3.44
N VAL A 182 -21.50 14.45 -3.66
CA VAL A 182 -20.84 13.12 -3.69
C VAL A 182 -20.90 12.47 -2.32
N THR A 183 -20.69 13.24 -1.24
CA THR A 183 -20.71 12.74 0.13
C THR A 183 -22.12 12.37 0.62
N GLY A 184 -23.15 12.96 0.04
CA GLY A 184 -24.56 12.69 0.36
C GLY A 184 -25.13 11.45 -0.35
N ASN A 185 -24.36 10.81 -1.25
CA ASN A 185 -24.82 9.65 -2.01
C ASN A 185 -23.81 8.50 -1.90
N PRO A 186 -24.18 7.38 -1.23
CA PRO A 186 -23.30 6.26 -1.00
C PRO A 186 -22.67 5.67 -2.26
N ASN A 187 -23.42 5.57 -3.36
CA ASN A 187 -22.91 5.03 -4.62
C ASN A 187 -21.85 5.95 -5.24
N LEU A 188 -22.11 7.26 -5.27
CA LEU A 188 -21.16 8.25 -5.77
C LEU A 188 -19.91 8.31 -4.91
N LEU A 189 -20.06 8.18 -3.60
CA LEU A 189 -18.94 8.13 -2.67
C LEU A 189 -18.06 6.90 -2.93
N LEU A 190 -18.66 5.72 -3.11
CA LEU A 190 -17.92 4.50 -3.42
C LEU A 190 -17.21 4.57 -4.77
N ASP A 191 -17.82 5.16 -5.78
CA ASP A 191 -17.21 5.32 -7.10
C ASP A 191 -16.08 6.36 -7.08
N ALA A 192 -16.24 7.46 -6.36
CA ALA A 192 -15.18 8.44 -6.13
C ALA A 192 -13.98 7.81 -5.41
N ARG A 193 -14.24 7.00 -4.39
CA ARG A 193 -13.24 6.23 -3.66
C ARG A 193 -12.47 5.28 -4.58
N ARG A 194 -13.15 4.47 -5.38
CA ARG A 194 -12.54 3.55 -6.34
C ARG A 194 -11.68 4.30 -7.36
N THR A 195 -12.18 5.41 -7.86
CA THR A 195 -11.47 6.26 -8.82
C THR A 195 -10.20 6.84 -8.22
N PHE A 196 -10.26 7.34 -6.99
CA PHE A 196 -9.10 7.85 -6.26
C PHE A 196 -8.04 6.76 -6.09
N VAL A 197 -8.43 5.59 -5.58
CA VAL A 197 -7.51 4.46 -5.37
C VAL A 197 -6.88 4.00 -6.67
N LYS A 198 -7.64 3.93 -7.77
CA LYS A 198 -7.12 3.57 -9.09
C LYS A 198 -6.06 4.56 -9.59
N ARG A 199 -6.23 5.85 -9.31
CA ARG A 199 -5.30 6.91 -9.77
C ARG A 199 -4.07 7.02 -8.89
N MET A 200 -4.24 6.91 -7.59
CA MET A 200 -3.19 7.26 -6.61
C MET A 200 -2.50 6.06 -5.98
N GLY A 201 -3.10 4.86 -6.04
CA GLY A 201 -2.60 3.68 -5.34
C GLY A 201 -1.19 3.27 -5.75
N LEU A 202 -0.88 3.30 -7.05
CA LEU A 202 0.46 2.98 -7.55
C LEU A 202 1.51 3.98 -7.07
N SER A 203 1.21 5.29 -7.14
CA SER A 203 2.14 6.34 -6.69
C SER A 203 2.41 6.25 -5.20
N TYR A 204 1.38 6.00 -4.40
CA TYR A 204 1.50 5.79 -2.97
C TYR A 204 2.37 4.58 -2.64
N PHE A 205 2.13 3.46 -3.30
CA PHE A 205 2.93 2.24 -3.10
C PHE A 205 4.39 2.45 -3.52
N ALA A 206 4.65 3.05 -4.68
CA ALA A 206 6.00 3.32 -5.16
C ALA A 206 6.78 4.25 -4.22
N GLU A 207 6.13 5.29 -3.70
CA GLU A 207 6.72 6.17 -2.70
C GLU A 207 7.07 5.42 -1.42
N LEU A 208 6.18 4.54 -0.96
CA LEU A 208 6.43 3.74 0.24
C LEU A 208 7.61 2.79 0.07
N VAL A 209 7.73 2.12 -1.10
CA VAL A 209 8.89 1.28 -1.40
C VAL A 209 10.19 2.10 -1.40
N THR A 210 10.17 3.33 -1.91
CA THR A 210 11.32 4.23 -1.82
C THR A 210 11.73 4.51 -0.36
N TYR A 211 10.76 4.73 0.53
CA TYR A 211 11.05 4.87 1.97
C TYR A 211 11.63 3.59 2.56
N ILE A 212 11.12 2.42 2.19
CA ILE A 212 11.66 1.13 2.65
C ILE A 212 13.14 0.99 2.25
N GLU A 213 13.50 1.31 1.01
CA GLU A 213 14.89 1.26 0.53
C GLU A 213 15.82 2.23 1.29
N ILE A 214 15.33 3.45 1.56
CA ILE A 214 16.08 4.44 2.35
C ILE A 214 16.32 3.92 3.76
N LEU A 215 15.26 3.42 4.43
CA LEU A 215 15.33 2.91 5.80
C LEU A 215 16.22 1.66 5.89
N ASP A 216 16.11 0.74 4.94
CA ASP A 216 16.98 -0.44 4.85
C ASP A 216 18.46 -0.05 4.74
N LYS A 217 18.76 0.98 3.93
CA LYS A 217 20.10 1.53 3.80
C LYS A 217 20.62 2.16 5.10
N GLU A 218 19.80 2.89 5.83
CA GLU A 218 20.19 3.47 7.12
C GLU A 218 20.45 2.39 8.17
N LEU A 219 19.60 1.37 8.25
CA LEU A 219 19.78 0.22 9.15
C LEU A 219 21.07 -0.55 8.84
N ARG A 220 21.43 -0.74 7.56
CA ARG A 220 22.72 -1.36 7.18
C ARG A 220 23.93 -0.60 7.68
N LYS A 221 23.83 0.72 7.79
CA LYS A 221 24.96 1.53 8.33
C LYS A 221 25.19 1.28 9.82
N LEU A 222 24.11 0.99 10.57
CA LEU A 222 24.24 0.62 12.00
C LEU A 222 24.93 -0.73 12.14
N TYR A 223 24.48 -1.73 11.42
CA TYR A 223 25.08 -3.07 11.38
C TYR A 223 26.59 -3.03 11.10
N ASN A 224 27.01 -2.30 10.04
CA ASN A 224 28.40 -2.19 9.67
C ASN A 224 29.28 -1.41 10.68
N LYS A 225 28.67 -0.67 11.60
CA LYS A 225 29.41 0.00 12.70
C LYS A 225 29.61 -0.91 13.90
N SER A 226 28.61 -1.74 14.23
CA SER A 226 28.70 -2.71 15.33
C SER A 226 29.75 -3.78 15.04
N ASP A 227 29.83 -4.27 13.80
CA ASP A 227 30.80 -5.27 13.35
C ASP A 227 32.28 -4.81 13.40
N LYS A 228 32.52 -3.49 13.45
CA LYS A 228 33.89 -2.89 13.54
C LYS A 228 34.31 -2.55 14.96
N SER A 229 33.44 -2.73 15.93
CA SER A 229 33.71 -2.40 17.34
C SER A 229 33.93 -3.64 18.22
N GLU A 230 33.87 -4.84 17.66
CA GLU A 230 34.34 -6.10 18.20
C GLU A 230 35.72 -6.45 17.63
#